data_85425217b5a1227899a0def1b5a3fc87
#
_entry.id   85425217b5a1227899a0def1b5a3fc87
#
_cell.length_a   1.000
_cell.length_b   1.000
_cell.length_c   1.000
_cell.angle_alpha   90.00
_cell.angle_beta   90.00
_cell.angle_gamma   90.00
#
_symmetry.space_group_name_H-M   'P 1'
#
loop_
_entity.id
_entity.type
_entity.pdbx_description
1 polymer ?
#
loop_
_entity_poly.entity_id
_entity_poly.type
_entity_poly.pdbx_seq_one_letter_code
_entity_poly.pdbx_strand_id
1 'polypeptide(L)'
;EKDMVDGGRAAFLVARQAYGSALLPPLFIVMSFAWGLAVFLLVQAALYAGSGRTVPADVLRRMRNLLGLFIASVLYFTLVYHLTNAYFAKQIAFERFILIDGGIYPALFWWGYVVLGSLVPLVLVYHPRLGGTRCVVAASLLTVVGALALLYVFIIGGQAWPLEIFPGYQASSSF
;
A
#
# COMPACT_ATOMS: atom_id res chain seq x y z
N GLU A 1 -24.70 -31.78 1.62
CA GLU A 1 -23.81 -31.66 2.79
C GLU A 1 -22.42 -31.11 2.39
N LYS A 2 -21.82 -31.55 1.26
CA LYS A 2 -20.57 -31.00 0.73
C LYS A 2 -20.68 -29.53 0.31
N ASP A 3 -21.76 -29.15 -0.34
CA ASP A 3 -22.00 -27.78 -0.81
C ASP A 3 -22.14 -26.78 0.34
N MET A 4 -22.62 -27.24 1.51
CA MET A 4 -22.73 -26.43 2.72
C MET A 4 -21.37 -26.19 3.38
N VAL A 5 -20.44 -27.17 3.32
CA VAL A 5 -19.08 -27.05 3.87
C VAL A 5 -18.20 -26.16 2.99
N ASP A 6 -18.34 -26.26 1.67
CA ASP A 6 -17.60 -25.41 0.71
C ASP A 6 -18.14 -23.97 0.71
N GLY A 7 -19.46 -23.80 0.86
CA GLY A 7 -20.08 -22.50 1.09
C GLY A 7 -19.60 -21.83 2.37
N GLY A 8 -19.42 -22.61 3.45
CA GLY A 8 -18.89 -22.11 4.72
C GLY A 8 -17.42 -21.64 4.61
N ARG A 9 -16.57 -22.40 3.93
CA ARG A 9 -15.15 -22.00 3.71
C ARG A 9 -15.02 -20.77 2.82
N ALA A 10 -15.78 -20.71 1.73
CA ALA A 10 -15.85 -19.52 0.89
C ALA A 10 -16.40 -18.31 1.66
N ALA A 11 -17.39 -18.52 2.55
CA ALA A 11 -17.93 -17.45 3.39
C ALA A 11 -16.89 -16.89 4.37
N PHE A 12 -15.99 -17.70 4.92
CA PHE A 12 -14.92 -17.20 5.80
C PHE A 12 -13.89 -16.33 5.08
N LEU A 13 -13.57 -16.62 3.82
CA LEU A 13 -12.64 -15.83 3.01
C LEU A 13 -13.31 -14.56 2.45
N VAL A 14 -14.60 -14.63 2.12
CA VAL A 14 -15.40 -13.52 1.56
C VAL A 14 -16.13 -12.73 2.67
N ALA A 15 -16.16 -13.23 3.90
CA ALA A 15 -16.86 -12.61 5.04
C ALA A 15 -16.30 -11.23 5.42
N ARG A 16 -15.01 -10.98 5.18
CA ARG A 16 -14.42 -9.64 5.35
C ARG A 16 -14.52 -8.86 4.05
N GLN A 17 -15.31 -7.81 4.05
CA GLN A 17 -15.52 -6.92 2.91
C GLN A 17 -14.19 -6.36 2.36
N ALA A 18 -13.21 -6.10 3.25
CA ALA A 18 -11.88 -5.60 2.89
C ALA A 18 -11.11 -6.51 1.91
N TYR A 19 -11.32 -7.83 1.96
CA TYR A 19 -10.51 -8.79 1.19
C TYR A 19 -11.26 -9.44 0.02
N GLY A 20 -12.50 -9.02 -0.24
CA GLY A 20 -13.34 -9.57 -1.32
C GLY A 20 -13.04 -9.05 -2.73
N SER A 21 -12.03 -8.20 -2.91
CA SER A 21 -11.70 -7.62 -4.22
C SER A 21 -10.69 -8.45 -4.99
N ALA A 22 -10.99 -8.79 -6.25
CA ALA A 22 -10.05 -9.45 -7.17
C ALA A 22 -8.82 -8.58 -7.50
N LEU A 23 -8.85 -7.28 -7.21
CA LEU A 23 -7.73 -6.35 -7.43
C LEU A 23 -6.66 -6.41 -6.32
N LEU A 24 -6.96 -7.02 -5.17
CA LEU A 24 -6.02 -7.13 -4.06
C LEU A 24 -4.74 -7.92 -4.41
N PRO A 25 -4.80 -9.12 -5.01
CA PRO A 25 -3.59 -9.84 -5.36
C PRO A 25 -2.65 -9.07 -6.29
N PRO A 26 -3.08 -8.52 -7.45
CA PRO A 26 -2.19 -7.73 -8.29
C PRO A 26 -1.67 -6.46 -7.61
N LEU A 27 -2.46 -5.81 -6.76
CA LEU A 27 -2.01 -4.67 -5.95
C LEU A 27 -0.85 -5.09 -5.04
N PHE A 28 -0.96 -6.19 -4.28
CA PHE A 28 0.11 -6.66 -3.40
C PHE A 28 1.38 -7.05 -4.16
N ILE A 29 1.25 -7.62 -5.36
CA ILE A 29 2.40 -7.93 -6.22
C ILE A 29 3.15 -6.65 -6.59
N VAL A 30 2.45 -5.63 -7.07
CA VAL A 30 3.06 -4.35 -7.45
C VAL A 30 3.66 -3.62 -6.23
N MET A 31 2.98 -3.69 -5.08
CA MET A 31 3.49 -3.17 -3.82
C MET A 31 4.81 -3.84 -3.42
N SER A 32 4.92 -5.16 -3.56
CA SER A 32 6.15 -5.90 -3.22
C SER A 32 7.33 -5.49 -4.10
N PHE A 33 7.11 -5.20 -5.38
CA PHE A 33 8.16 -4.68 -6.26
C PHE A 33 8.62 -3.26 -5.86
N ALA A 34 7.68 -2.36 -5.54
CA ALA A 34 8.02 -1.00 -5.13
C ALA A 34 8.82 -1.00 -3.81
N TRP A 35 8.37 -1.76 -2.83
CA TRP A 35 9.01 -1.81 -1.50
C TRP A 35 10.31 -2.60 -1.52
N GLY A 36 10.34 -3.72 -2.23
CA GLY A 36 11.56 -4.50 -2.43
C GLY A 36 12.66 -3.67 -3.07
N LEU A 37 12.34 -2.91 -4.12
CA LEU A 37 13.29 -2.01 -4.75
C LEU A 37 13.71 -0.86 -3.83
N ALA A 38 12.79 -0.27 -3.06
CA ALA A 38 13.11 0.79 -2.10
C ALA A 38 14.10 0.28 -1.03
N VAL A 39 13.83 -0.89 -0.44
CA VAL A 39 14.75 -1.53 0.55
C VAL A 39 16.08 -1.86 -0.11
N PHE A 40 16.09 -2.41 -1.31
CA PHE A 40 17.31 -2.71 -2.05
C PHE A 40 18.18 -1.45 -2.26
N LEU A 41 17.57 -0.32 -2.64
CA LEU A 41 18.28 0.94 -2.81
C LEU A 41 18.85 1.47 -1.49
N LEU A 42 18.15 1.31 -0.37
CA LEU A 42 18.65 1.68 0.95
C LEU A 42 19.86 0.84 1.34
N VAL A 43 19.78 -0.47 1.17
CA VAL A 43 20.91 -1.39 1.45
C VAL A 43 22.08 -1.09 0.54
N GLN A 44 21.85 -0.88 -0.75
CA GLN A 44 22.89 -0.53 -1.70
C GLN A 44 23.58 0.79 -1.32
N ALA A 45 22.82 1.84 -0.98
CA ALA A 45 23.36 3.11 -0.54
C ALA A 45 24.21 2.98 0.73
N ALA A 46 23.77 2.17 1.71
CA ALA A 46 24.52 1.90 2.93
C ALA A 46 25.85 1.17 2.64
N LEU A 47 25.86 0.16 1.77
CA LEU A 47 27.06 -0.58 1.40
C LEU A 47 28.09 0.31 0.68
N TYR A 48 27.64 1.15 -0.25
CA TYR A 48 28.52 2.09 -0.94
C TYR A 48 29.09 3.15 0.02
N ALA A 49 28.26 3.67 0.93
CA ALA A 49 28.72 4.61 1.95
C ALA A 49 29.76 3.97 2.89
N GLY A 50 29.52 2.74 3.35
CA GLY A 50 30.46 2.00 4.21
C GLY A 50 31.79 1.63 3.54
N SER A 51 31.79 1.46 2.20
CA SER A 51 33.02 1.18 1.42
C SER A 51 33.74 2.44 0.92
N GLY A 52 33.24 3.64 1.26
CA GLY A 52 33.81 4.91 0.77
C GLY A 52 33.66 5.14 -0.73
N ARG A 53 32.81 4.37 -1.39
CA ARG A 53 32.57 4.46 -2.84
C ARG A 53 31.25 5.18 -3.12
N THR A 54 31.15 5.78 -4.32
CA THR A 54 29.91 6.37 -4.80
C THR A 54 29.19 5.44 -5.75
N VAL A 55 27.85 5.43 -5.68
CA VAL A 55 27.04 4.66 -6.64
C VAL A 55 27.23 5.23 -8.04
N PRO A 56 27.52 4.39 -9.08
CA PRO A 56 27.63 4.85 -10.46
C PRO A 56 26.36 5.60 -10.91
N ALA A 57 26.53 6.76 -11.54
CA ALA A 57 25.42 7.65 -11.87
C ALA A 57 24.38 6.99 -12.80
N ASP A 58 24.83 6.13 -13.72
CA ASP A 58 23.93 5.42 -14.63
C ASP A 58 23.06 4.38 -13.93
N VAL A 59 23.64 3.64 -12.99
CA VAL A 59 22.92 2.68 -12.17
C VAL A 59 21.88 3.41 -11.30
N LEU A 60 22.31 4.47 -10.63
CA LEU A 60 21.43 5.27 -9.79
C LEU A 60 20.26 5.84 -10.59
N ARG A 61 20.49 6.37 -11.79
CA ARG A 61 19.46 6.91 -12.65
C ARG A 61 18.44 5.85 -13.08
N ARG A 62 18.90 4.66 -13.47
CA ARG A 62 18.03 3.55 -13.88
C ARG A 62 17.17 3.08 -12.71
N MET A 63 17.78 2.84 -11.55
CA MET A 63 17.08 2.38 -10.34
C MET A 63 16.08 3.43 -9.83
N ARG A 64 16.46 4.70 -9.86
CA ARG A 64 15.58 5.82 -9.51
C ARG A 64 14.33 5.85 -10.40
N ASN A 65 14.49 5.74 -11.72
CA ASN A 65 13.36 5.76 -12.65
C ASN A 65 12.46 4.53 -12.46
N LEU A 66 13.05 3.36 -12.19
CA LEU A 66 12.31 2.14 -11.90
C LEU A 66 11.52 2.26 -10.59
N LEU A 67 12.11 2.85 -9.54
CA LEU A 67 11.42 3.13 -8.28
C LEU A 67 10.22 4.05 -8.51
N GLY A 68 10.39 5.14 -9.27
CA GLY A 68 9.31 6.05 -9.60
C GLY A 68 8.18 5.37 -10.37
N LEU A 69 8.52 4.51 -11.35
CA LEU A 69 7.53 3.72 -12.09
C LEU A 69 6.73 2.80 -11.16
N PHE A 70 7.39 2.10 -10.24
CA PHE A 70 6.71 1.20 -9.31
C PHE A 70 5.84 1.96 -8.31
N ILE A 71 6.30 3.10 -7.77
CA ILE A 71 5.47 3.95 -6.88
C ILE A 71 4.22 4.44 -7.63
N ALA A 72 4.36 4.90 -8.87
CA ALA A 72 3.23 5.33 -9.69
C ALA A 72 2.26 4.17 -9.97
N SER A 73 2.79 2.97 -10.21
CA SER A 73 1.97 1.76 -10.42
C SER A 73 1.19 1.38 -9.17
N VAL A 74 1.82 1.40 -7.97
CA VAL A 74 1.11 1.14 -6.70
C VAL A 74 -0.01 2.16 -6.50
N LEU A 75 0.28 3.44 -6.72
CA LEU A 75 -0.71 4.51 -6.58
C LEU A 75 -1.90 4.31 -7.54
N TYR A 76 -1.63 3.93 -8.79
CA TYR A 76 -2.65 3.61 -9.79
C TYR A 76 -3.53 2.43 -9.34
N PHE A 77 -2.93 1.30 -8.95
CA PHE A 77 -3.68 0.13 -8.50
C PHE A 77 -4.47 0.40 -7.22
N THR A 78 -3.94 1.19 -6.29
CA THR A 78 -4.66 1.63 -5.09
C THR A 78 -5.86 2.47 -5.45
N LEU A 79 -5.72 3.43 -6.37
CA LEU A 79 -6.82 4.26 -6.86
C LEU A 79 -7.92 3.41 -7.50
N VAL A 80 -7.53 2.49 -8.41
CA VAL A 80 -8.49 1.58 -9.08
C VAL A 80 -9.19 0.68 -8.08
N TYR A 81 -8.47 0.17 -7.05
CA TYR A 81 -9.04 -0.63 -5.98
C TYR A 81 -10.14 0.13 -5.22
N HIS A 82 -9.86 1.33 -4.74
CA HIS A 82 -10.84 2.14 -4.00
C HIS A 82 -12.00 2.59 -4.88
N LEU A 83 -11.75 2.96 -6.14
CA LEU A 83 -12.81 3.31 -7.10
C LEU A 83 -13.75 2.12 -7.37
N THR A 84 -13.17 0.93 -7.54
CA THR A 84 -13.97 -0.29 -7.76
C THR A 84 -14.82 -0.63 -6.54
N ASN A 85 -14.24 -0.56 -5.35
CA ASN A 85 -14.96 -0.81 -4.11
C ASN A 85 -16.06 0.25 -3.86
N ALA A 86 -15.81 1.51 -4.19
CA ALA A 86 -16.79 2.57 -4.07
C ALA A 86 -17.99 2.39 -5.04
N TYR A 87 -17.81 1.67 -6.14
CA TYR A 87 -18.90 1.33 -7.07
C TYR A 87 -19.84 0.24 -6.52
N PHE A 88 -19.33 -0.69 -5.70
CA PHE A 88 -20.13 -1.77 -5.13
C PHE A 88 -20.83 -1.31 -3.85
N ALA A 89 -22.19 -1.27 -3.90
CA ALA A 89 -23.02 -0.83 -2.77
C ALA A 89 -22.68 -1.51 -1.44
N LYS A 90 -22.30 -2.80 -1.47
CA LYS A 90 -21.90 -3.58 -0.28
C LYS A 90 -20.60 -3.06 0.36
N GLN A 91 -19.71 -2.42 -0.41
CA GLN A 91 -18.40 -1.99 0.07
C GLN A 91 -18.33 -0.49 0.38
N ILE A 92 -19.33 0.29 0.01
CA ILE A 92 -19.36 1.75 0.22
C ILE A 92 -19.16 2.11 1.71
N ALA A 93 -19.80 1.38 2.62
CA ALA A 93 -19.70 1.64 4.04
C ALA A 93 -18.28 1.41 4.58
N PHE A 94 -17.62 0.36 4.12
CA PHE A 94 -16.22 0.07 4.45
C PHE A 94 -15.26 1.10 3.85
N GLU A 95 -15.45 1.48 2.58
CA GLU A 95 -14.64 2.51 1.92
C GLU A 95 -14.77 3.86 2.62
N ARG A 96 -16.00 4.24 3.00
CA ARG A 96 -16.24 5.46 3.76
C ARG A 96 -15.51 5.43 5.11
N PHE A 97 -15.50 4.30 5.80
CA PHE A 97 -14.77 4.11 7.04
C PHE A 97 -13.25 4.30 6.83
N ILE A 98 -12.66 3.66 5.82
CA ILE A 98 -11.21 3.77 5.53
C ILE A 98 -10.81 5.18 5.07
N LEU A 99 -11.62 5.82 4.21
CA LEU A 99 -11.22 7.07 3.54
C LEU A 99 -11.65 8.34 4.30
N ILE A 100 -12.70 8.28 5.16
CA ILE A 100 -13.32 9.47 5.74
C ILE A 100 -13.52 9.35 7.25
N ASP A 101 -14.25 8.33 7.73
CA ASP A 101 -14.84 8.30 9.07
C ASP A 101 -14.02 7.52 10.11
N GLY A 102 -13.04 6.73 9.70
CA GLY A 102 -12.33 5.75 10.53
C GLY A 102 -11.25 6.31 11.48
N GLY A 103 -11.32 7.56 11.88
CA GLY A 103 -10.39 8.14 12.85
C GLY A 103 -8.94 8.22 12.34
N ILE A 104 -8.07 7.30 12.79
CA ILE A 104 -6.65 7.30 12.40
C ILE A 104 -6.41 6.76 10.98
N TYR A 105 -7.29 5.87 10.47
CA TYR A 105 -7.10 5.22 9.17
C TYR A 105 -7.10 6.17 7.99
N PRO A 106 -8.05 7.14 7.86
CA PRO A 106 -8.00 8.14 6.81
C PRO A 106 -6.74 9.00 6.86
N ALA A 107 -6.29 9.38 8.07
CA ALA A 107 -5.07 10.16 8.21
C ALA A 107 -3.83 9.39 7.75
N LEU A 108 -3.69 8.12 8.13
CA LEU A 108 -2.60 7.25 7.67
C LEU A 108 -2.67 6.98 6.16
N PHE A 109 -3.88 6.81 5.61
CA PHE A 109 -4.05 6.61 4.18
C PHE A 109 -3.64 7.85 3.38
N TRP A 110 -4.25 9.00 3.67
CA TRP A 110 -4.01 10.22 2.90
C TRP A 110 -2.62 10.82 3.15
N TRP A 111 -2.26 11.05 4.42
CA TRP A 111 -0.99 11.68 4.76
C TRP A 111 0.17 10.68 4.78
N GLY A 112 -0.01 9.52 5.37
CA GLY A 112 1.05 8.52 5.49
C GLY A 112 1.39 7.88 4.16
N TYR A 113 0.40 7.34 3.44
CA TYR A 113 0.65 6.64 2.19
C TYR A 113 0.61 7.57 0.97
N VAL A 114 -0.50 8.29 0.73
CA VAL A 114 -0.66 9.05 -0.52
C VAL A 114 0.34 10.19 -0.59
N VAL A 115 0.43 11.03 0.42
CA VAL A 115 1.33 12.19 0.39
C VAL A 115 2.77 11.75 0.66
N LEU A 116 3.08 11.25 1.86
CA LEU A 116 4.46 10.95 2.26
C LEU A 116 5.04 9.72 1.58
N GLY A 117 4.24 8.68 1.37
CA GLY A 117 4.69 7.42 0.79
C GLY A 117 4.71 7.36 -0.74
N SER A 118 3.97 8.26 -1.43
CA SER A 118 3.84 8.22 -2.88
C SER A 118 4.16 9.55 -3.55
N LEU A 119 3.42 10.63 -3.27
CA LEU A 119 3.60 11.91 -3.99
C LEU A 119 4.97 12.55 -3.72
N VAL A 120 5.39 12.62 -2.45
CA VAL A 120 6.70 13.20 -2.10
C VAL A 120 7.84 12.38 -2.71
N PRO A 121 7.91 11.04 -2.60
CA PRO A 121 8.91 10.23 -3.30
C PRO A 121 8.91 10.41 -4.81
N LEU A 122 7.73 10.49 -5.47
CA LEU A 122 7.65 10.76 -6.90
C LEU A 122 8.26 12.10 -7.28
N VAL A 123 7.97 13.16 -6.50
CA VAL A 123 8.59 14.47 -6.71
C VAL A 123 10.10 14.41 -6.53
N LEU A 124 10.61 13.74 -5.47
CA LEU A 124 12.05 13.58 -5.23
C LEU A 124 12.74 12.81 -6.34
N VAL A 125 12.07 11.81 -6.90
CA VAL A 125 12.62 10.97 -8.00
C VAL A 125 12.65 11.71 -9.33
N TYR A 126 11.59 12.42 -9.68
CA TYR A 126 11.46 13.03 -11.03
C TYR A 126 11.87 14.50 -11.11
N HIS A 127 12.04 15.20 -9.99
CA HIS A 127 12.43 16.60 -10.01
C HIS A 127 13.86 16.78 -10.56
N PRO A 128 14.08 17.61 -11.60
CA PRO A 128 15.36 17.71 -12.32
C PRO A 128 16.53 18.15 -11.43
N ARG A 129 16.26 18.94 -10.38
CA ARG A 129 17.30 19.47 -9.48
C ARG A 129 17.63 18.56 -8.30
N LEU A 130 16.83 17.48 -8.08
CA LEU A 130 16.92 16.60 -6.91
C LEU A 130 17.45 15.20 -7.27
N GLY A 131 18.34 15.07 -8.27
CA GLY A 131 18.81 13.77 -8.79
C GLY A 131 19.92 13.07 -8.00
N GLY A 132 20.32 13.58 -6.84
CA GLY A 132 21.45 13.03 -6.07
C GLY A 132 21.10 11.79 -5.26
N THR A 133 22.14 11.01 -4.84
CA THR A 133 21.99 9.80 -4.02
C THR A 133 21.19 10.04 -2.75
N ARG A 134 21.35 11.20 -2.09
CA ARG A 134 20.61 11.57 -0.89
C ARG A 134 19.10 11.64 -1.13
N CYS A 135 18.70 12.20 -2.27
CA CYS A 135 17.28 12.31 -2.62
C CYS A 135 16.67 10.94 -2.93
N VAL A 136 17.42 10.05 -3.58
CA VAL A 136 16.97 8.68 -3.85
C VAL A 136 16.84 7.90 -2.54
N VAL A 137 17.77 8.04 -1.61
CA VAL A 137 17.70 7.43 -0.27
C VAL A 137 16.49 7.97 0.50
N ALA A 138 16.27 9.28 0.51
CA ALA A 138 15.10 9.90 1.15
C ALA A 138 13.79 9.40 0.53
N ALA A 139 13.70 9.34 -0.81
CA ALA A 139 12.55 8.81 -1.52
C ALA A 139 12.28 7.35 -1.16
N SER A 140 13.33 6.52 -1.13
CA SER A 140 13.21 5.10 -0.76
C SER A 140 12.75 4.92 0.69
N LEU A 141 13.29 5.71 1.62
CA LEU A 141 12.88 5.68 3.03
C LEU A 141 11.40 6.07 3.18
N LEU A 142 10.98 7.16 2.55
CA LEU A 142 9.59 7.60 2.56
C LEU A 142 8.65 6.58 1.93
N THR A 143 9.08 5.91 0.86
CA THR A 143 8.31 4.83 0.23
C THR A 143 8.11 3.66 1.20
N VAL A 144 9.13 3.25 1.95
CA VAL A 144 9.01 2.18 2.95
C VAL A 144 8.09 2.60 4.09
N VAL A 145 8.20 3.83 4.61
CA VAL A 145 7.31 4.34 5.67
C VAL A 145 5.87 4.40 5.18
N GLY A 146 5.64 4.90 3.96
CA GLY A 146 4.31 4.93 3.35
C GLY A 146 3.74 3.52 3.12
N ALA A 147 4.61 2.57 2.79
CA ALA A 147 4.28 1.16 2.70
C ALA A 147 3.73 0.59 4.00
N LEU A 148 4.40 0.87 5.12
CA LEU A 148 3.95 0.44 6.45
C LEU A 148 2.61 1.09 6.81
N ALA A 149 2.42 2.38 6.49
CA ALA A 149 1.15 3.07 6.70
C ALA A 149 0.00 2.41 5.91
N LEU A 150 0.24 2.08 4.63
CA LEU A 150 -0.76 1.42 3.79
C LEU A 150 -1.08 0.01 4.28
N LEU A 151 -0.06 -0.79 4.64
CA LEU A 151 -0.27 -2.11 5.24
C LEU A 151 -1.07 -2.04 6.53
N TYR A 152 -0.76 -1.07 7.39
CA TYR A 152 -1.52 -0.87 8.62
C TYR A 152 -3.00 -0.59 8.33
N VAL A 153 -3.30 0.29 7.38
CA VAL A 153 -4.67 0.60 6.97
C VAL A 153 -5.37 -0.64 6.41
N PHE A 154 -4.73 -1.40 5.52
CA PHE A 154 -5.35 -2.59 4.93
C PHE A 154 -5.53 -3.72 5.95
N ILE A 155 -4.54 -3.99 6.78
CA ILE A 155 -4.58 -5.13 7.70
C ILE A 155 -5.41 -4.77 8.94
N ILE A 156 -5.03 -3.72 9.66
CA ILE A 156 -5.68 -3.36 10.92
C ILE A 156 -7.03 -2.68 10.66
N GLY A 157 -7.12 -1.77 9.69
CA GLY A 157 -8.38 -1.14 9.30
C GLY A 157 -9.39 -2.17 8.75
N GLY A 158 -8.92 -3.14 7.95
CA GLY A 158 -9.77 -4.25 7.48
C GLY A 158 -10.23 -5.19 8.60
N GLN A 159 -9.47 -5.30 9.69
CA GLN A 159 -9.86 -6.10 10.87
C GLN A 159 -10.74 -5.32 11.85
N ALA A 160 -10.57 -4.01 11.93
CA ALA A 160 -11.38 -3.14 12.78
C ALA A 160 -12.82 -3.00 12.29
N TRP A 161 -13.07 -3.24 11.00
CA TRP A 161 -14.42 -3.25 10.46
C TRP A 161 -15.21 -4.46 10.97
N PRO A 162 -16.46 -4.28 11.47
CA PRO A 162 -17.28 -5.37 12.00
C PRO A 162 -17.49 -6.49 10.98
N LEU A 163 -17.39 -7.73 11.43
CA LEU A 163 -17.68 -8.91 10.64
C LEU A 163 -19.17 -9.20 10.66
N GLU A 164 -19.83 -9.18 9.51
CA GLU A 164 -21.23 -9.59 9.36
C GLU A 164 -21.28 -11.10 9.12
N ILE A 165 -21.57 -11.88 10.21
CA ILE A 165 -21.59 -13.34 10.16
C ILE A 165 -22.94 -13.84 9.63
N PHE A 166 -24.04 -13.19 10.02
CA PHE A 166 -25.40 -13.43 9.54
C PHE A 166 -26.12 -12.09 9.33
N PRO A 167 -27.15 -12.02 8.47
CA PRO A 167 -27.95 -10.81 8.32
C PRO A 167 -28.47 -10.32 9.69
N GLY A 168 -27.97 -9.18 10.15
CA GLY A 168 -28.34 -8.56 11.41
C GLY A 168 -27.46 -8.95 12.63
N TYR A 169 -26.46 -9.81 12.50
CA TYR A 169 -25.51 -10.12 13.57
C TYR A 169 -24.11 -9.66 13.21
N GLN A 170 -23.63 -8.63 13.92
CA GLN A 170 -22.29 -8.07 13.75
C GLN A 170 -21.40 -8.49 14.93
N ALA A 171 -20.28 -9.15 14.64
CA ALA A 171 -19.24 -9.38 15.63
C ALA A 171 -18.21 -8.24 15.53
N SER A 172 -18.15 -7.39 16.56
CA SER A 172 -17.10 -6.37 16.70
C SER A 172 -15.99 -6.94 17.58
N SER A 173 -14.75 -6.93 17.08
CA SER A 173 -13.58 -7.08 17.93
C SER A 173 -13.30 -5.72 18.56
N SER A 174 -13.68 -5.54 19.82
CA SER A 174 -13.21 -4.43 20.65
C SER A 174 -11.73 -4.71 20.99
N PHE A 175 -10.80 -4.00 20.37
CA PHE A 175 -9.43 -3.85 20.86
C PHE A 175 -9.28 -2.47 21.46
#